data_3005cba0855cb6228d2cef9b1a602a9e
#
_entry.id   3005cba0855cb6228d2cef9b1a602a9e
#
_cell.length_a   1.000
_cell.length_b   1.000
_cell.length_c   1.000
_cell.angle_alpha   90.00
_cell.angle_beta   90.00
_cell.angle_gamma   90.00
#
_symmetry.space_group_name_H-M   'P 1'
#
loop_
_entity.id
_entity.type
_entity.pdbx_description
1 polymer ?
#
loop_
_entity_poly.entity_id
_entity_poly.type
_entity_poly.pdbx_seq_one_letter_code
_entity_poly.pdbx_strand_id
1 'polypeptide(L)'
;MKTKIYYGEYSLSHWIELVLTRNIILPEYQRSFVWSEKDVKRLQKSFKEHLFVQPVTIAVMPDNPQSSSNLILDGQQRITSLILAKLGYFPNREIFEKVENIDNGDDGDDEADEAVDNAATPIKWTFNELLSANPRENTIDAIKLRLAADDRYIALQLDAVNDSFYDTTFLGFSYVVPESVNISDIQNSYSQIFRNINYLGKNLSVLESRRSLYFMNTQYQRYFEGWCEDGADVLCGIKLYEKMMLTKIDFVRYLACLSQYSIHENKEEVMKWYSSYSSRESFNADYVSYLMGLDQESNGGKFDGFNMNAIFPNNCWIQRFNILKAAVAELKPNMGLNNKNAFTSWIDADYWLFGLIYQIVFKGKTLVDDKTALISSVRREIRRKKQDADYSKSPNRLGNLRDRIEKSIDFVGRYVQ
;
A
#
# COMPACT_ATOMS: atom_id res chain seq x y z
N MET A 1 -17.08 -14.40 12.16
CA MET A 1 -16.65 -14.07 13.54
C MET A 1 -17.67 -13.12 14.16
N LYS A 2 -17.97 -13.25 15.46
CA LYS A 2 -18.87 -12.31 16.15
C LYS A 2 -18.05 -11.13 16.71
N THR A 3 -18.52 -9.92 16.46
CA THR A 3 -17.96 -8.69 17.02
C THR A 3 -19.07 -7.93 17.75
N LYS A 4 -18.75 -7.30 18.86
CA LYS A 4 -19.66 -6.36 19.53
C LYS A 4 -19.32 -4.95 19.08
N ILE A 5 -20.34 -4.15 18.83
CA ILE A 5 -20.20 -2.75 18.45
C ILE A 5 -20.89 -1.89 19.49
N TYR A 6 -20.14 -0.96 20.05
CA TYR A 6 -20.64 0.04 20.96
C TYR A 6 -20.65 1.40 20.28
N TYR A 7 -21.62 2.23 20.59
CA TYR A 7 -21.76 3.57 20.02
C TYR A 7 -21.73 4.60 21.15
N GLY A 8 -21.14 5.75 20.84
CA GLY A 8 -21.08 6.87 21.76
C GLY A 8 -20.56 8.12 21.08
N GLU A 9 -20.29 9.14 21.88
CA GLU A 9 -19.69 10.39 21.42
C GLU A 9 -18.71 10.91 22.45
N TYR A 10 -17.67 11.60 21.95
CA TYR A 10 -16.74 12.36 22.78
C TYR A 10 -16.74 13.81 22.34
N SER A 11 -16.44 14.73 23.29
CA SER A 11 -16.14 16.11 22.92
C SER A 11 -14.90 16.17 22.03
N LEU A 12 -14.80 17.20 21.20
CA LEU A 12 -13.64 17.35 20.31
C LEU A 12 -12.34 17.48 21.13
N SER A 13 -12.36 18.13 22.29
CA SER A 13 -11.19 18.21 23.18
C SER A 13 -10.79 16.84 23.71
N HIS A 14 -11.76 15.99 24.08
CA HIS A 14 -11.45 14.63 24.54
C HIS A 14 -10.87 13.73 23.42
N TRP A 15 -11.38 13.85 22.21
CA TRP A 15 -10.77 13.19 21.05
C TRP A 15 -9.31 13.58 20.87
N ILE A 16 -9.00 14.88 20.94
CA ILE A 16 -7.64 15.39 20.82
C ILE A 16 -6.75 14.82 21.94
N GLU A 17 -7.22 14.83 23.18
CA GLU A 17 -6.50 14.27 24.32
C GLU A 17 -6.18 12.80 24.14
N LEU A 18 -7.18 11.97 23.77
CA LEU A 18 -7.00 10.53 23.58
C LEU A 18 -5.93 10.21 22.53
N VAL A 19 -5.85 11.01 21.46
CA VAL A 19 -4.86 10.79 20.40
C VAL A 19 -3.48 11.31 20.80
N LEU A 20 -3.38 12.48 21.38
CA LEU A 20 -2.10 13.05 21.81
C LEU A 20 -1.44 12.22 22.93
N THR A 21 -2.23 11.61 23.79
CA THR A 21 -1.77 10.69 24.85
C THR A 21 -1.55 9.26 24.36
N ARG A 22 -1.82 8.98 23.07
CA ARG A 22 -1.74 7.65 22.44
C ARG A 22 -2.67 6.59 23.06
N ASN A 23 -3.74 7.02 23.74
CA ASN A 23 -4.82 6.12 24.15
C ASN A 23 -5.64 5.62 22.95
N ILE A 24 -5.65 6.42 21.87
CA ILE A 24 -6.11 6.01 20.54
C ILE A 24 -5.00 6.28 19.55
N ILE A 25 -4.67 5.27 18.74
CA ILE A 25 -3.57 5.31 17.78
C ILE A 25 -4.15 5.55 16.38
N LEU A 26 -3.54 6.49 15.65
CA LEU A 26 -3.74 6.68 14.21
C LEU A 26 -2.68 5.82 13.49
N PRO A 27 -3.07 4.72 12.86
CA PRO A 27 -2.12 3.82 12.24
C PRO A 27 -1.45 4.45 10.99
N GLU A 28 -0.14 4.31 10.85
CA GLU A 28 0.62 4.87 9.70
C GLU A 28 0.35 4.15 8.37
N TYR A 29 -0.11 2.92 8.42
CA TYR A 29 -0.40 2.11 7.24
C TYR A 29 -1.69 2.52 6.52
N GLN A 30 -2.54 3.32 7.17
CA GLN A 30 -3.71 3.88 6.53
C GLN A 30 -3.30 4.97 5.54
N ARG A 31 -4.26 5.38 4.76
CA ARG A 31 -4.11 6.39 3.73
C ARG A 31 -3.23 7.56 4.16
N SER A 32 -2.25 7.91 3.33
CA SER A 32 -1.48 9.15 3.49
C SER A 32 -2.41 10.35 3.65
N PHE A 33 -1.95 11.41 4.28
CA PHE A 33 -2.78 12.60 4.48
C PHE A 33 -3.12 13.27 3.14
N VAL A 34 -4.39 13.14 2.74
CA VAL A 34 -4.87 13.61 1.42
C VAL A 34 -5.77 14.85 1.51
N TRP A 35 -6.26 15.19 2.70
CA TRP A 35 -7.12 16.36 2.87
C TRP A 35 -6.35 17.65 2.63
N SER A 36 -7.01 18.61 1.99
CA SER A 36 -6.51 19.97 1.78
C SER A 36 -6.92 20.89 2.93
N GLU A 37 -6.35 22.09 3.00
CA GLU A 37 -6.81 23.13 3.91
C GLU A 37 -8.31 23.42 3.76
N LYS A 38 -8.85 23.34 2.52
CA LYS A 38 -10.29 23.51 2.25
C LYS A 38 -11.12 22.43 2.94
N ASP A 39 -10.64 21.21 3.01
CA ASP A 39 -11.35 20.11 3.67
C ASP A 39 -11.34 20.28 5.18
N VAL A 40 -10.24 20.76 5.77
CA VAL A 40 -10.16 21.12 7.19
C VAL A 40 -11.15 22.24 7.54
N LYS A 41 -11.19 23.29 6.71
CA LYS A 41 -12.16 24.40 6.86
C LYS A 41 -13.60 23.90 6.75
N ARG A 42 -13.88 23.01 5.82
CA ARG A 42 -15.22 22.41 5.64
C ARG A 42 -15.62 21.59 6.86
N LEU A 43 -14.69 20.80 7.42
CA LEU A 43 -14.95 20.02 8.62
C LEU A 43 -15.28 20.94 9.80
N GLN A 44 -14.48 21.98 10.04
CA GLN A 44 -14.75 22.97 11.11
C GLN A 44 -16.11 23.64 10.92
N LYS A 45 -16.43 24.04 9.69
CA LYS A 45 -17.72 24.62 9.36
C LYS A 45 -18.87 23.66 9.69
N SER A 46 -18.73 22.35 9.33
CA SER A 46 -19.76 21.36 9.64
C SER A 46 -20.03 21.26 11.15
N PHE A 47 -19.01 21.31 11.98
CA PHE A 47 -19.19 21.34 13.43
C PHE A 47 -19.85 22.64 13.93
N LYS A 48 -19.46 23.80 13.38
CA LYS A 48 -20.05 25.11 13.77
C LYS A 48 -21.54 25.20 13.39
N GLU A 49 -21.92 24.61 12.27
CA GLU A 49 -23.29 24.60 11.74
C GLU A 49 -24.12 23.41 12.24
N HIS A 50 -23.56 22.59 13.16
CA HIS A 50 -24.20 21.38 13.68
C HIS A 50 -24.67 20.41 12.59
N LEU A 51 -23.91 20.34 11.49
CA LEU A 51 -24.18 19.38 10.41
C LEU A 51 -23.70 18.00 10.81
N PHE A 52 -24.32 16.98 10.24
CA PHE A 52 -23.91 15.61 10.48
C PHE A 52 -22.46 15.37 10.02
N VAL A 53 -21.63 14.92 10.96
CA VAL A 53 -20.27 14.44 10.69
C VAL A 53 -20.23 12.94 10.97
N GLN A 54 -19.78 12.17 9.99
CA GLN A 54 -19.73 10.71 10.10
C GLN A 54 -18.92 10.29 11.34
N PRO A 55 -19.42 9.35 12.17
CA PRO A 55 -18.70 8.83 13.32
C PRO A 55 -17.35 8.21 12.98
N VAL A 56 -16.42 8.24 13.92
CA VAL A 56 -15.12 7.54 13.82
C VAL A 56 -15.28 6.09 14.22
N THR A 57 -14.66 5.17 13.50
CA THR A 57 -14.65 3.75 13.88
C THR A 57 -13.33 3.40 14.56
N ILE A 58 -13.44 2.89 15.80
CA ILE A 58 -12.32 2.45 16.64
C ILE A 58 -12.36 0.93 16.75
N ALA A 59 -11.22 0.27 16.69
CA ALA A 59 -11.05 -1.15 16.93
C ALA A 59 -10.12 -1.44 18.10
N VAL A 60 -10.46 -2.44 18.89
CA VAL A 60 -9.59 -2.95 19.96
C VAL A 60 -8.66 -4.01 19.40
N MET A 61 -7.37 -3.70 19.30
CA MET A 61 -6.34 -4.66 18.88
C MET A 61 -5.61 -5.20 20.11
N PRO A 62 -5.66 -6.51 20.38
CA PRO A 62 -4.82 -7.11 21.40
C PRO A 62 -3.35 -7.04 21.00
N ASP A 63 -2.52 -6.42 21.81
CA ASP A 63 -1.06 -6.39 21.62
C ASP A 63 -0.43 -7.66 22.17
N ASN A 64 -0.94 -8.13 23.32
CA ASN A 64 -0.60 -9.37 23.97
C ASN A 64 -1.79 -9.80 24.88
N PRO A 65 -1.76 -10.95 25.55
CA PRO A 65 -2.85 -11.43 26.41
C PRO A 65 -3.29 -10.48 27.54
N GLN A 66 -2.49 -9.45 27.84
CA GLN A 66 -2.72 -8.55 28.98
C GLN A 66 -2.85 -7.07 28.57
N SER A 67 -2.62 -6.73 27.31
CA SER A 67 -2.75 -5.35 26.81
C SER A 67 -3.45 -5.30 25.46
N SER A 68 -4.10 -4.17 25.22
CA SER A 68 -4.75 -3.89 23.94
C SER A 68 -4.56 -2.42 23.58
N SER A 69 -4.44 -2.14 22.29
CA SER A 69 -4.41 -0.81 21.72
C SER A 69 -5.72 -0.48 21.05
N ASN A 70 -6.13 0.78 21.11
CA ASN A 70 -7.29 1.29 20.39
C ASN A 70 -6.81 1.92 19.08
N LEU A 71 -7.26 1.37 17.95
CA LEU A 71 -6.85 1.82 16.62
C LEU A 71 -8.01 2.48 15.89
N ILE A 72 -7.77 3.60 15.21
CA ILE A 72 -8.77 4.15 14.30
C ILE A 72 -8.80 3.31 13.03
N LEU A 73 -9.94 2.69 12.73
CA LEU A 73 -10.20 1.99 11.45
C LEU A 73 -10.75 2.93 10.39
N ASP A 74 -11.59 3.89 10.76
CA ASP A 74 -12.09 4.93 9.86
C ASP A 74 -12.17 6.27 10.58
N GLY A 75 -11.99 7.35 9.84
CA GLY A 75 -12.02 8.71 10.35
C GLY A 75 -10.66 9.31 10.68
N GLN A 76 -9.56 8.67 10.30
CA GLN A 76 -8.19 9.20 10.52
C GLN A 76 -8.03 10.61 9.94
N GLN A 77 -8.47 10.86 8.71
CA GLN A 77 -8.41 12.18 8.09
C GLN A 77 -9.20 13.23 8.90
N ARG A 78 -10.37 12.86 9.43
CA ARG A 78 -11.21 13.72 10.27
C ARG A 78 -10.51 14.09 11.57
N ILE A 79 -9.97 13.11 12.28
CA ILE A 79 -9.26 13.33 13.55
C ILE A 79 -7.96 14.12 13.33
N THR A 80 -7.18 13.78 12.33
CA THR A 80 -5.98 14.54 11.95
C THR A 80 -6.33 16.00 11.66
N SER A 81 -7.37 16.25 10.86
CA SER A 81 -7.82 17.58 10.51
C SER A 81 -8.37 18.36 11.72
N LEU A 82 -9.05 17.69 12.62
CA LEU A 82 -9.50 18.27 13.88
C LEU A 82 -8.32 18.79 14.72
N ILE A 83 -7.26 17.99 14.82
CA ILE A 83 -6.05 18.37 15.58
C ILE A 83 -5.29 19.50 14.88
N LEU A 84 -5.13 19.42 13.55
CA LEU A 84 -4.52 20.51 12.77
C LEU A 84 -5.31 21.82 12.91
N ALA A 85 -6.64 21.75 12.91
CA ALA A 85 -7.50 22.92 13.16
C ALA A 85 -7.28 23.50 14.56
N LYS A 86 -7.17 22.68 15.60
CA LYS A 86 -6.88 23.13 16.97
C LYS A 86 -5.48 23.73 17.11
N LEU A 87 -4.52 23.17 16.39
CA LEU A 87 -3.14 23.68 16.34
C LEU A 87 -3.05 24.99 15.55
N GLY A 88 -3.90 25.21 14.55
CA GLY A 88 -3.84 26.36 13.65
C GLY A 88 -2.71 26.27 12.62
N TYR A 89 -2.20 25.08 12.34
CA TYR A 89 -1.12 24.81 11.39
C TYR A 89 -1.49 23.69 10.42
N PHE A 90 -0.87 23.74 9.23
CA PHE A 90 -1.08 22.75 8.17
C PHE A 90 0.25 22.38 7.54
N PRO A 91 0.50 21.10 7.19
CA PRO A 91 1.73 20.70 6.51
C PRO A 91 1.84 21.35 5.13
N ASN A 92 2.93 22.03 4.86
CA ASN A 92 3.19 22.67 3.57
C ASN A 92 3.42 21.60 2.48
N ARG A 93 2.41 21.41 1.65
CA ARG A 93 2.41 20.37 0.61
C ARG A 93 3.44 20.58 -0.50
N GLU A 94 4.06 21.77 -0.58
CA GLU A 94 5.14 22.06 -1.54
C GLU A 94 6.49 21.56 -1.03
N ILE A 95 6.67 21.49 0.28
CA ILE A 95 7.92 21.06 0.93
C ILE A 95 7.93 19.55 1.15
N PHE A 96 6.82 18.96 1.57
CA PHE A 96 6.75 17.52 1.79
C PHE A 96 6.81 16.74 0.47
N GLU A 97 7.60 15.67 0.45
CA GLU A 97 7.64 14.77 -0.70
C GLU A 97 6.24 14.20 -0.99
N LYS A 98 5.91 14.14 -2.27
CA LYS A 98 4.68 13.48 -2.73
C LYS A 98 4.82 11.97 -2.59
N VAL A 99 3.72 11.31 -2.25
CA VAL A 99 3.67 9.84 -2.27
C VAL A 99 3.88 9.39 -3.71
N GLU A 100 4.79 8.45 -3.90
CA GLU A 100 5.06 7.88 -5.22
C GLU A 100 3.82 7.10 -5.68
N ASN A 101 3.40 7.33 -6.90
CA ASN A 101 2.41 6.47 -7.52
C ASN A 101 2.99 5.07 -7.66
N ILE A 102 2.16 4.06 -7.41
CA ILE A 102 2.49 2.68 -7.73
C ILE A 102 1.80 2.39 -9.04
N ASP A 103 2.58 2.04 -10.05
CA ASP A 103 2.04 1.63 -11.32
C ASP A 103 1.46 0.22 -11.19
N ASN A 104 0.16 0.16 -11.36
CA ASN A 104 -0.59 -1.08 -11.48
C ASN A 104 -0.45 -1.68 -12.88
N GLY A 105 0.29 -1.02 -13.78
CA GLY A 105 0.39 -1.37 -15.18
C GLY A 105 -0.89 -1.03 -15.96
N ASP A 106 -1.70 -0.04 -15.56
CA ASP A 106 -2.95 0.32 -16.24
C ASP A 106 -2.71 1.33 -17.36
N ASP A 107 -2.59 0.80 -18.60
CA ASP A 107 -2.76 1.58 -19.81
C ASP A 107 -4.23 1.59 -20.28
N GLY A 108 -5.16 1.28 -19.37
CA GLY A 108 -6.59 1.29 -19.65
C GLY A 108 -7.08 2.70 -19.94
N ASP A 109 -7.86 2.83 -20.99
CA ASP A 109 -8.76 3.96 -21.27
C ASP A 109 -9.81 4.07 -20.14
N ASP A 110 -9.38 4.31 -18.91
CA ASP A 110 -10.31 4.62 -17.83
C ASP A 110 -10.69 6.09 -17.91
N GLU A 111 -11.73 6.35 -18.71
CA GLU A 111 -12.55 7.57 -18.62
C GLU A 111 -13.12 7.79 -17.19
N ALA A 112 -12.81 6.90 -16.24
CA ALA A 112 -13.29 6.97 -14.85
C ALA A 112 -12.45 7.89 -13.96
N ASP A 113 -11.25 8.31 -14.36
CA ASP A 113 -10.37 9.16 -13.54
C ASP A 113 -10.55 10.67 -13.76
N GLU A 114 -11.40 11.12 -14.70
CA GLU A 114 -11.73 12.55 -14.83
C GLU A 114 -12.57 13.10 -13.66
N ALA A 115 -13.07 12.25 -12.76
CA ALA A 115 -13.86 12.67 -11.61
C ALA A 115 -13.04 12.87 -10.31
N VAL A 116 -11.72 12.71 -10.33
CA VAL A 116 -10.83 13.05 -9.19
C VAL A 116 -10.28 14.46 -9.36
N ASP A 117 -11.16 15.36 -9.75
CA ASP A 117 -10.87 16.79 -9.73
C ASP A 117 -10.82 17.26 -8.26
N ASN A 118 -9.65 17.74 -7.83
CA ASN A 118 -9.35 18.37 -6.55
C ASN A 118 -9.01 17.51 -5.31
N ALA A 119 -8.76 16.23 -5.38
CA ALA A 119 -8.01 15.56 -4.32
C ALA A 119 -6.54 15.99 -4.41
N ALA A 120 -6.06 16.72 -3.42
CA ALA A 120 -4.65 17.10 -3.38
C ALA A 120 -3.78 15.84 -3.43
N THR A 121 -2.71 15.83 -4.26
CA THR A 121 -1.77 14.71 -4.34
C THR A 121 -1.29 14.30 -2.94
N PRO A 122 -1.35 13.01 -2.54
CA PRO A 122 -0.90 12.58 -1.23
C PRO A 122 0.56 12.99 -0.96
N ILE A 123 0.85 13.40 0.25
CA ILE A 123 2.21 13.75 0.71
C ILE A 123 2.73 12.69 1.68
N LYS A 124 4.04 12.50 1.72
CA LYS A 124 4.72 11.63 2.69
C LYS A 124 4.78 12.28 4.07
N TRP A 125 3.63 12.64 4.58
CA TRP A 125 3.44 13.21 5.90
C TRP A 125 2.47 12.34 6.68
N THR A 126 2.80 12.05 7.92
CA THR A 126 1.94 11.28 8.82
C THR A 126 1.67 12.09 10.09
N PHE A 127 0.57 11.79 10.76
CA PHE A 127 0.22 12.42 12.02
C PHE A 127 1.33 12.25 13.08
N ASN A 128 2.09 11.15 13.02
CA ASN A 128 3.17 10.90 13.99
C ASN A 128 4.30 11.93 13.93
N GLU A 129 4.45 12.66 12.83
CA GLU A 129 5.43 13.78 12.76
C GLU A 129 5.08 14.93 13.72
N LEU A 130 3.83 15.03 14.16
CA LEU A 130 3.42 15.99 15.20
C LEU A 130 3.79 15.54 16.61
N LEU A 131 4.04 14.25 16.82
CA LEU A 131 4.21 13.67 18.15
C LEU A 131 5.69 13.58 18.54
N SER A 132 5.99 13.96 19.79
CA SER A 132 7.27 13.64 20.44
C SER A 132 7.29 12.17 20.88
N ALA A 133 8.49 11.58 20.96
CA ALA A 133 8.69 10.26 21.56
C ALA A 133 8.21 10.22 23.02
N ASN A 134 8.34 11.34 23.75
CA ASN A 134 7.83 11.49 25.10
C ASN A 134 6.36 11.96 25.07
N PRO A 135 5.38 11.11 25.45
CA PRO A 135 3.96 11.47 25.40
C PRO A 135 3.60 12.71 26.25
N ARG A 136 4.36 13.02 27.30
CA ARG A 136 4.12 14.19 28.16
C ARG A 136 4.38 15.52 27.44
N GLU A 137 5.11 15.50 26.34
CA GLU A 137 5.39 16.67 25.49
C GLU A 137 4.35 16.86 24.37
N ASN A 138 3.41 15.95 24.26
CA ASN A 138 2.35 15.99 23.23
C ASN A 138 1.15 16.81 23.73
N THR A 139 1.39 18.03 24.18
CA THR A 139 0.33 19.01 24.48
C THR A 139 0.14 19.96 23.31
N ILE A 140 -1.06 20.51 23.17
CA ILE A 140 -1.37 21.47 22.10
C ILE A 140 -0.37 22.62 22.08
N ASP A 141 -0.04 23.19 23.24
CA ASP A 141 0.86 24.33 23.33
C ASP A 141 2.30 23.98 22.97
N ALA A 142 2.80 22.83 23.43
CA ALA A 142 4.14 22.36 23.05
C ALA A 142 4.26 22.06 21.57
N ILE A 143 3.24 21.44 20.96
CA ILE A 143 3.20 21.19 19.52
C ILE A 143 3.12 22.50 18.75
N LYS A 144 2.26 23.44 19.13
CA LYS A 144 2.18 24.77 18.49
C LYS A 144 3.52 25.49 18.49
N LEU A 145 4.24 25.45 19.61
CA LEU A 145 5.55 26.09 19.73
C LEU A 145 6.56 25.48 18.74
N ARG A 146 6.55 24.15 18.58
CA ARG A 146 7.43 23.48 17.61
C ARG A 146 7.06 23.83 16.17
N LEU A 147 5.76 23.81 15.84
CA LEU A 147 5.30 24.10 14.48
C LEU A 147 5.53 25.57 14.09
N ALA A 148 5.46 26.50 15.03
CA ALA A 148 5.76 27.92 14.77
C ALA A 148 7.22 28.18 14.37
N ALA A 149 8.14 27.27 14.73
CA ALA A 149 9.56 27.34 14.38
C ALA A 149 9.94 26.45 13.19
N ASP A 150 9.02 25.70 12.61
CA ASP A 150 9.25 24.74 11.54
C ASP A 150 8.62 25.25 10.23
N ASP A 151 9.47 25.62 9.25
CA ASP A 151 9.07 26.14 7.94
C ASP A 151 8.31 25.12 7.07
N ARG A 152 8.33 23.84 7.47
CA ARG A 152 7.52 22.79 6.80
C ARG A 152 6.02 22.92 7.09
N TYR A 153 5.62 23.83 7.98
CA TYR A 153 4.22 24.07 8.32
C TYR A 153 3.82 25.50 8.04
N ILE A 154 2.61 25.68 7.57
CA ILE A 154 2.01 27.00 7.29
C ILE A 154 0.85 27.26 8.25
N ALA A 155 0.61 28.54 8.57
CA ALA A 155 -0.53 28.94 9.38
C ALA A 155 -1.85 28.66 8.65
N LEU A 156 -2.74 27.91 9.31
CA LEU A 156 -4.05 27.57 8.79
C LEU A 156 -5.05 28.70 9.10
N GLN A 157 -5.56 29.33 8.05
CA GLN A 157 -6.56 30.39 8.17
C GLN A 157 -7.94 29.78 8.40
N LEU A 158 -8.42 29.77 9.62
CA LEU A 158 -9.71 29.23 10.04
C LEU A 158 -10.63 30.34 10.56
N ASP A 159 -11.93 30.08 10.50
CA ASP A 159 -12.90 30.93 11.19
C ASP A 159 -12.71 30.87 12.70
N ALA A 160 -12.85 32.00 13.35
CA ALA A 160 -12.78 32.06 14.81
C ALA A 160 -13.87 31.17 15.44
N VAL A 161 -13.48 30.48 16.50
CA VAL A 161 -14.38 29.73 17.37
C VAL A 161 -14.20 30.22 18.81
N ASN A 162 -15.24 30.08 19.63
CA ASN A 162 -15.15 30.44 21.05
C ASN A 162 -14.29 29.41 21.81
N ASP A 163 -13.83 29.79 23.02
CA ASP A 163 -12.94 28.95 23.83
C ASP A 163 -13.57 27.59 24.19
N SER A 164 -14.89 27.57 24.39
CA SER A 164 -15.62 26.35 24.74
C SER A 164 -15.98 25.46 23.55
N PHE A 165 -15.74 25.89 22.31
CA PHE A 165 -16.16 25.17 21.12
C PHE A 165 -15.73 23.68 21.13
N TYR A 166 -14.49 23.41 21.46
CA TYR A 166 -13.97 22.04 21.46
C TYR A 166 -14.50 21.20 22.61
N ASP A 167 -14.93 21.82 23.72
CA ASP A 167 -15.46 21.12 24.90
C ASP A 167 -16.95 20.82 24.77
N THR A 168 -17.68 21.64 24.01
CA THR A 168 -19.15 21.57 23.89
C THR A 168 -19.60 21.00 22.53
N THR A 169 -18.68 20.73 21.61
CA THR A 169 -18.96 20.09 20.33
C THR A 169 -18.54 18.63 20.39
N PHE A 170 -19.38 17.73 19.86
CA PHE A 170 -19.21 16.28 19.96
C PHE A 170 -19.02 15.65 18.60
N LEU A 171 -18.24 14.56 18.57
CA LEU A 171 -18.07 13.68 17.42
C LEU A 171 -18.34 12.24 17.87
N GLY A 172 -19.25 11.57 17.15
CA GLY A 172 -19.64 10.20 17.43
C GLY A 172 -18.55 9.18 17.12
N PHE A 173 -18.64 8.03 17.76
CA PHE A 173 -17.83 6.86 17.45
C PHE A 173 -18.63 5.56 17.39
N SER A 174 -18.10 4.59 16.65
CA SER A 174 -18.40 3.17 16.76
C SER A 174 -17.17 2.45 17.28
N TYR A 175 -17.30 1.66 18.34
CA TYR A 175 -16.22 0.96 19.01
C TYR A 175 -16.39 -0.54 18.79
N VAL A 176 -15.49 -1.14 18.01
CA VAL A 176 -15.57 -2.53 17.59
C VAL A 176 -14.69 -3.39 18.48
N VAL A 177 -15.32 -4.33 19.18
CA VAL A 177 -14.66 -5.24 20.12
C VAL A 177 -14.81 -6.68 19.59
N PRO A 178 -13.70 -7.38 19.30
CA PRO A 178 -13.75 -8.75 18.84
C PRO A 178 -14.14 -9.69 19.98
N GLU A 179 -14.91 -10.74 19.67
CA GLU A 179 -15.19 -11.83 20.62
C GLU A 179 -14.14 -12.95 20.57
N SER A 180 -13.27 -12.98 19.54
CA SER A 180 -12.17 -13.92 19.42
C SER A 180 -10.96 -13.45 20.20
N VAL A 181 -10.14 -14.39 20.65
CA VAL A 181 -8.81 -14.17 21.23
C VAL A 181 -7.69 -14.50 20.24
N ASN A 182 -8.02 -15.02 19.06
CA ASN A 182 -7.06 -15.33 18.02
C ASN A 182 -6.73 -14.07 17.22
N ILE A 183 -5.48 -13.64 17.27
CA ILE A 183 -5.01 -12.40 16.62
C ILE A 183 -5.25 -12.43 15.10
N SER A 184 -5.02 -13.56 14.43
CA SER A 184 -5.24 -13.68 12.98
C SER A 184 -6.71 -13.49 12.61
N ASP A 185 -7.63 -14.09 13.37
CA ASP A 185 -9.07 -13.92 13.15
C ASP A 185 -9.51 -12.47 13.38
N ILE A 186 -8.93 -11.81 14.38
CA ILE A 186 -9.20 -10.40 14.69
C ILE A 186 -8.73 -9.51 13.54
N GLN A 187 -7.49 -9.71 13.07
CA GLN A 187 -6.92 -8.97 11.95
C GLN A 187 -7.76 -9.11 10.68
N ASN A 188 -8.15 -10.35 10.35
CA ASN A 188 -9.00 -10.64 9.20
C ASN A 188 -10.37 -9.96 9.32
N SER A 189 -10.99 -10.00 10.50
CA SER A 189 -12.27 -9.35 10.74
C SER A 189 -12.18 -7.82 10.57
N TYR A 190 -11.13 -7.20 11.11
CA TYR A 190 -10.93 -5.75 10.98
C TYR A 190 -10.63 -5.34 9.54
N SER A 191 -9.85 -6.13 8.80
CA SER A 191 -9.64 -5.89 7.38
C SER A 191 -10.96 -5.92 6.58
N GLN A 192 -11.86 -6.86 6.90
CA GLN A 192 -13.20 -6.90 6.29
C GLN A 192 -14.05 -5.69 6.68
N ILE A 193 -14.06 -5.30 7.97
CA ILE A 193 -14.80 -4.13 8.44
C ILE A 193 -14.28 -2.87 7.76
N PHE A 194 -12.96 -2.68 7.70
CA PHE A 194 -12.33 -1.56 7.03
C PHE A 194 -12.72 -1.48 5.56
N ARG A 195 -12.69 -2.61 4.84
CA ARG A 195 -13.12 -2.71 3.45
C ARG A 195 -14.59 -2.30 3.28
N ASN A 196 -15.47 -2.81 4.13
CA ASN A 196 -16.91 -2.52 4.07
C ASN A 196 -17.20 -1.03 4.33
N ILE A 197 -16.55 -0.43 5.33
CA ILE A 197 -16.72 1.00 5.63
C ILE A 197 -16.28 1.86 4.44
N ASN A 198 -15.13 1.54 3.84
CA ASN A 198 -14.59 2.31 2.72
C ASN A 198 -15.39 2.10 1.42
N TYR A 199 -16.01 0.94 1.23
CA TYR A 199 -16.92 0.69 0.11
C TYR A 199 -18.17 1.60 0.15
N LEU A 200 -18.63 1.94 1.35
CA LEU A 200 -19.81 2.80 1.56
C LEU A 200 -19.46 4.30 1.65
N GLY A 201 -18.18 4.65 1.72
CA GLY A 201 -17.67 6.01 1.89
C GLY A 201 -17.06 6.62 0.61
N LYS A 202 -16.07 7.51 0.78
CA LYS A 202 -15.25 8.02 -0.33
C LYS A 202 -14.37 6.85 -0.81
N ASN A 203 -14.55 6.44 -2.06
CA ASN A 203 -13.86 5.28 -2.62
C ASN A 203 -12.35 5.36 -2.40
N LEU A 204 -11.81 4.29 -1.82
CA LEU A 204 -10.37 4.03 -1.86
C LEU A 204 -9.98 3.74 -3.31
N SER A 205 -8.77 4.10 -3.69
CA SER A 205 -8.18 3.54 -4.89
C SER A 205 -8.12 2.01 -4.77
N VAL A 206 -8.11 1.30 -5.87
CA VAL A 206 -8.08 -0.17 -5.88
C VAL A 206 -6.86 -0.69 -5.11
N LEU A 207 -5.72 0.00 -5.24
CA LEU A 207 -4.50 -0.29 -4.50
C LEU A 207 -4.66 -0.10 -2.98
N GLU A 208 -5.25 1.01 -2.54
CA GLU A 208 -5.51 1.25 -1.12
C GLU A 208 -6.46 0.19 -0.54
N SER A 209 -7.49 -0.17 -1.30
CA SER A 209 -8.43 -1.26 -0.94
C SER A 209 -7.69 -2.59 -0.79
N ARG A 210 -6.79 -2.95 -1.71
CA ARG A 210 -5.98 -4.17 -1.62
C ARG A 210 -5.04 -4.13 -0.41
N ARG A 211 -4.35 -3.02 -0.19
CA ARG A 211 -3.45 -2.84 0.96
C ARG A 211 -4.16 -2.97 2.29
N SER A 212 -5.40 -2.52 2.34
CA SER A 212 -6.22 -2.62 3.56
C SER A 212 -6.42 -4.05 4.05
N LEU A 213 -6.27 -5.05 3.19
CA LEU A 213 -6.44 -6.45 3.56
C LEU A 213 -5.31 -6.97 4.45
N TYR A 214 -4.08 -6.51 4.25
CA TYR A 214 -2.90 -7.08 4.92
C TYR A 214 -2.15 -6.11 5.84
N PHE A 215 -2.53 -4.85 5.91
CA PHE A 215 -1.78 -3.84 6.66
C PHE A 215 -1.67 -4.14 8.17
N MET A 216 -2.64 -4.84 8.77
CA MET A 216 -2.61 -5.20 10.18
C MET A 216 -1.71 -6.40 10.47
N ASN A 217 -1.25 -7.10 9.44
CA ASN A 217 -0.36 -8.24 9.57
C ASN A 217 1.02 -7.91 8.99
N THR A 218 1.96 -7.56 9.86
CA THR A 218 3.31 -7.14 9.47
C THR A 218 4.03 -8.16 8.58
N GLN A 219 3.79 -9.47 8.78
CA GLN A 219 4.41 -10.51 7.96
C GLN A 219 3.89 -10.49 6.54
N TYR A 220 2.57 -10.43 6.35
CA TYR A 220 1.96 -10.31 5.03
C TYR A 220 2.28 -8.97 4.38
N GLN A 221 2.30 -7.88 5.15
CA GLN A 221 2.71 -6.58 4.63
C GLN A 221 4.13 -6.64 4.05
N ARG A 222 5.09 -7.19 4.80
CA ARG A 222 6.47 -7.35 4.30
C ARG A 222 6.52 -8.23 3.04
N TYR A 223 5.78 -9.31 3.01
CA TYR A 223 5.73 -10.21 1.86
C TYR A 223 5.17 -9.52 0.62
N PHE A 224 4.00 -8.89 0.72
CA PHE A 224 3.34 -8.26 -0.41
C PHE A 224 4.03 -6.97 -0.88
N GLU A 225 4.55 -6.18 0.04
CA GLU A 225 5.28 -4.94 -0.31
C GLU A 225 6.74 -5.20 -0.71
N GLY A 226 7.22 -6.44 -0.59
CA GLY A 226 8.60 -6.80 -0.94
C GLY A 226 9.63 -6.15 -0.02
N TRP A 227 9.42 -6.17 1.29
CA TRP A 227 10.35 -5.60 2.25
C TRP A 227 11.27 -6.66 2.85
N CYS A 228 12.57 -6.41 2.78
CA CYS A 228 13.59 -7.17 3.47
C CYS A 228 13.55 -6.96 5.00
N GLU A 229 14.38 -7.67 5.74
CA GLU A 229 14.46 -7.54 7.21
C GLU A 229 14.87 -6.13 7.66
N ASP A 230 15.69 -5.46 6.88
CA ASP A 230 16.13 -4.08 7.11
C ASP A 230 15.12 -3.03 6.63
N GLY A 231 13.93 -3.43 6.20
CA GLY A 231 12.90 -2.54 5.67
C GLY A 231 13.16 -2.05 4.23
N ALA A 232 14.24 -2.52 3.57
CA ALA A 232 14.56 -2.11 2.22
C ALA A 232 13.71 -2.87 1.17
N ASP A 233 13.47 -2.23 0.03
CA ASP A 233 12.74 -2.77 -1.10
C ASP A 233 13.57 -3.81 -1.88
N VAL A 234 13.02 -5.02 -2.07
CA VAL A 234 13.65 -6.10 -2.86
C VAL A 234 13.94 -5.71 -4.31
N LEU A 235 13.16 -4.79 -4.87
CA LEU A 235 13.36 -4.28 -6.22
C LEU A 235 14.36 -3.11 -6.28
N CYS A 236 14.96 -2.72 -5.14
CA CYS A 236 15.93 -1.62 -5.07
C CYS A 236 15.39 -0.30 -5.66
N GLY A 237 14.12 -0.03 -5.46
CA GLY A 237 13.47 1.19 -5.96
C GLY A 237 13.43 1.28 -7.48
N ILE A 238 13.35 0.16 -8.21
CA ILE A 238 13.13 0.16 -9.66
C ILE A 238 11.82 0.88 -9.96
N LYS A 239 11.85 1.81 -10.91
CA LYS A 239 10.72 2.62 -11.32
C LYS A 239 10.51 2.55 -12.82
N LEU A 240 9.27 2.78 -13.23
CA LEU A 240 8.90 3.04 -14.62
C LEU A 240 8.72 4.54 -14.81
N TYR A 241 9.05 5.04 -15.98
CA TYR A 241 8.80 6.42 -16.39
C TYR A 241 7.66 6.44 -17.40
N GLU A 242 6.44 6.62 -16.91
CA GLU A 242 5.21 6.64 -17.70
C GLU A 242 4.46 7.96 -17.51
N LYS A 243 3.79 8.42 -18.56
CA LYS A 243 2.98 9.65 -18.55
C LYS A 243 3.68 10.83 -17.85
N MET A 244 4.99 11.00 -18.07
CA MET A 244 5.84 12.03 -17.43
C MET A 244 6.03 11.85 -15.92
N MET A 245 5.66 10.73 -15.35
CA MET A 245 5.79 10.42 -13.92
C MET A 245 6.69 9.23 -13.67
N LEU A 246 7.35 9.22 -12.51
CA LEU A 246 8.06 8.06 -12.01
C LEU A 246 7.10 7.25 -11.13
N THR A 247 6.84 6.01 -11.53
CA THR A 247 5.98 5.10 -10.80
C THR A 247 6.77 3.91 -10.28
N LYS A 248 6.48 3.51 -9.03
CA LYS A 248 7.08 2.34 -8.41
C LYS A 248 6.43 1.09 -8.97
N ILE A 249 7.22 0.06 -9.26
CA ILE A 249 6.69 -1.24 -9.72
C ILE A 249 5.99 -1.96 -8.56
N ASP A 250 4.78 -2.47 -8.82
CA ASP A 250 4.02 -3.26 -7.87
C ASP A 250 4.57 -4.69 -7.74
N PHE A 251 5.11 -5.03 -6.57
CA PHE A 251 5.70 -6.34 -6.32
C PHE A 251 4.64 -7.46 -6.25
N VAL A 252 3.42 -7.15 -5.79
CA VAL A 252 2.31 -8.13 -5.74
C VAL A 252 2.03 -8.73 -7.10
N ARG A 253 2.12 -7.94 -8.16
CA ARG A 253 1.95 -8.40 -9.54
C ARG A 253 2.87 -9.57 -9.89
N TYR A 254 4.15 -9.48 -9.53
CA TYR A 254 5.10 -10.57 -9.76
C TYR A 254 4.77 -11.79 -8.92
N LEU A 255 4.48 -11.59 -7.65
CA LEU A 255 4.11 -12.68 -6.75
C LEU A 255 2.87 -13.42 -7.24
N ALA A 256 1.81 -12.72 -7.62
CA ALA A 256 0.56 -13.30 -8.08
C ALA A 256 0.74 -14.11 -9.37
N CYS A 257 1.40 -13.54 -10.38
CA CYS A 257 1.68 -14.23 -11.63
C CYS A 257 2.53 -15.49 -11.41
N LEU A 258 3.59 -15.37 -10.61
CA LEU A 258 4.51 -16.49 -10.36
C LEU A 258 3.92 -17.55 -9.45
N SER A 259 3.00 -17.20 -8.56
CA SER A 259 2.26 -18.17 -7.76
C SER A 259 1.43 -19.09 -8.66
N GLN A 260 0.68 -18.56 -9.64
CA GLN A 260 -0.04 -19.39 -10.60
C GLN A 260 0.90 -20.16 -11.52
N TYR A 261 1.96 -19.53 -12.04
CA TYR A 261 2.95 -20.22 -12.85
C TYR A 261 3.57 -21.41 -12.10
N SER A 262 3.88 -21.26 -10.82
CA SER A 262 4.56 -22.28 -10.01
C SER A 262 3.75 -23.55 -9.76
N ILE A 263 2.42 -23.51 -9.89
CA ILE A 263 1.55 -24.66 -9.68
C ILE A 263 1.82 -25.74 -10.74
N HIS A 264 1.93 -25.35 -12.01
CA HIS A 264 2.07 -26.28 -13.14
C HIS A 264 3.30 -25.99 -14.01
N GLU A 265 4.12 -25.01 -13.67
CA GLU A 265 5.24 -24.50 -14.48
C GLU A 265 4.81 -24.20 -15.95
N ASN A 266 3.59 -23.66 -16.08
CA ASN A 266 2.98 -23.39 -17.37
C ASN A 266 2.46 -21.94 -17.43
N LYS A 267 2.91 -21.19 -18.45
CA LYS A 267 2.49 -19.80 -18.66
C LYS A 267 1.00 -19.63 -18.90
N GLU A 268 0.33 -20.64 -19.49
CA GLU A 268 -1.10 -20.57 -19.80
C GLU A 268 -1.99 -20.58 -18.55
N GLU A 269 -1.45 -21.02 -17.42
CA GLU A 269 -2.16 -20.95 -16.13
C GLU A 269 -2.18 -19.53 -15.54
N VAL A 270 -1.24 -18.66 -15.95
CA VAL A 270 -1.17 -17.29 -15.46
C VAL A 270 -2.37 -16.50 -15.95
N MET A 271 -3.14 -15.96 -15.02
CA MET A 271 -4.37 -15.22 -15.30
C MET A 271 -5.38 -15.98 -16.18
N LYS A 272 -5.44 -17.30 -16.04
CA LYS A 272 -6.31 -18.19 -16.85
C LYS A 272 -7.79 -17.79 -16.79
N TRP A 273 -8.24 -17.34 -15.64
CA TRP A 273 -9.62 -16.98 -15.37
C TRP A 273 -9.96 -15.52 -15.74
N TYR A 274 -9.02 -14.80 -16.34
CA TYR A 274 -9.18 -13.40 -16.71
C TYR A 274 -9.12 -13.24 -18.23
N SER A 275 -10.04 -12.46 -18.77
CA SER A 275 -10.13 -12.26 -20.21
C SER A 275 -9.02 -11.35 -20.78
N SER A 276 -8.50 -10.47 -19.94
CA SER A 276 -7.49 -9.48 -20.35
C SER A 276 -6.57 -9.10 -19.20
N TYR A 277 -5.46 -8.48 -19.54
CA TYR A 277 -4.53 -7.93 -18.55
C TYR A 277 -5.07 -6.65 -17.85
N SER A 278 -6.08 -6.02 -18.42
CA SER A 278 -6.78 -4.90 -17.73
C SER A 278 -7.45 -5.30 -16.41
N SER A 279 -7.72 -6.60 -16.21
CA SER A 279 -8.27 -7.15 -14.96
C SER A 279 -7.21 -7.43 -13.89
N ARG A 280 -5.98 -6.96 -14.03
CA ARG A 280 -4.85 -7.31 -13.15
C ARG A 280 -5.02 -6.87 -11.70
N GLU A 281 -5.67 -5.73 -11.43
CA GLU A 281 -5.92 -5.32 -10.06
C GLU A 281 -6.89 -6.26 -9.34
N SER A 282 -7.94 -6.71 -10.02
CA SER A 282 -8.79 -7.77 -9.49
C SER A 282 -8.01 -9.06 -9.26
N PHE A 283 -7.11 -9.40 -10.17
CA PHE A 283 -6.21 -10.55 -10.05
C PHE A 283 -5.26 -10.44 -8.85
N ASN A 284 -4.63 -9.29 -8.68
CA ASN A 284 -3.75 -9.02 -7.54
C ASN A 284 -4.52 -9.03 -6.22
N ALA A 285 -5.73 -8.47 -6.19
CA ALA A 285 -6.61 -8.47 -5.03
C ALA A 285 -7.10 -9.88 -4.67
N ASP A 286 -7.43 -10.71 -5.67
CA ASP A 286 -7.80 -12.11 -5.47
C ASP A 286 -6.64 -12.93 -4.88
N TYR A 287 -5.41 -12.69 -5.35
CA TYR A 287 -4.22 -13.33 -4.79
C TYR A 287 -4.01 -12.99 -3.31
N VAL A 288 -4.10 -11.70 -2.98
CA VAL A 288 -3.98 -11.24 -1.59
C VAL A 288 -5.08 -11.84 -0.73
N SER A 289 -6.33 -11.80 -1.19
CA SER A 289 -7.48 -12.36 -0.47
C SER A 289 -7.33 -13.87 -0.24
N TYR A 290 -6.84 -14.61 -1.24
CA TYR A 290 -6.57 -16.04 -1.13
C TYR A 290 -5.56 -16.35 -0.02
N LEU A 291 -4.40 -15.67 -0.03
CA LEU A 291 -3.34 -15.89 0.97
C LEU A 291 -3.75 -15.49 2.38
N MET A 292 -4.60 -14.47 2.50
CA MET A 292 -5.14 -14.00 3.79
C MET A 292 -6.28 -14.89 4.30
N GLY A 293 -6.73 -15.89 3.52
CA GLY A 293 -7.89 -16.71 3.86
C GLY A 293 -9.21 -15.94 3.88
N LEU A 294 -9.27 -14.81 3.18
CA LEU A 294 -10.44 -13.96 3.04
C LEU A 294 -11.20 -14.42 1.79
N ASP A 295 -12.50 -14.65 1.94
CA ASP A 295 -13.41 -14.87 0.82
C ASP A 295 -13.05 -16.06 -0.12
N GLN A 296 -13.09 -17.27 0.45
CA GLN A 296 -12.83 -18.51 -0.30
C GLN A 296 -13.89 -18.79 -1.38
N GLU A 297 -15.10 -18.25 -1.24
CA GLU A 297 -16.19 -18.47 -2.19
C GLU A 297 -16.04 -17.64 -3.48
N SER A 298 -15.48 -16.45 -3.43
CA SER A 298 -15.34 -15.57 -4.59
C SER A 298 -14.10 -15.86 -5.45
N ASN A 299 -13.08 -16.48 -4.87
CA ASN A 299 -11.82 -16.76 -5.59
C ASN A 299 -11.91 -17.93 -6.58
N GLY A 300 -13.01 -18.70 -6.56
CA GLY A 300 -13.37 -19.68 -7.58
C GLY A 300 -12.28 -20.66 -7.96
N GLY A 301 -11.40 -21.05 -7.03
CA GLY A 301 -10.30 -21.96 -7.31
C GLY A 301 -9.11 -21.35 -8.08
N LYS A 302 -9.08 -20.03 -8.25
CA LYS A 302 -8.07 -19.36 -9.10
C LYS A 302 -6.62 -19.57 -8.65
N PHE A 303 -6.40 -19.75 -7.35
CA PHE A 303 -5.09 -20.03 -6.77
C PHE A 303 -5.04 -21.40 -6.09
N ASP A 304 -6.02 -22.25 -6.31
CA ASP A 304 -6.03 -23.61 -5.77
C ASP A 304 -4.77 -24.36 -6.23
N GLY A 305 -4.14 -25.06 -5.30
CA GLY A 305 -2.86 -25.71 -5.53
C GLY A 305 -1.64 -24.86 -5.16
N PHE A 306 -1.75 -23.54 -5.01
CA PHE A 306 -0.68 -22.73 -4.45
C PHE A 306 -0.69 -22.85 -2.93
N ASN A 307 0.37 -23.42 -2.37
CA ASN A 307 0.54 -23.55 -0.92
C ASN A 307 1.79 -22.77 -0.50
N MET A 308 1.56 -21.61 0.14
CA MET A 308 2.64 -20.74 0.60
C MET A 308 3.61 -21.46 1.53
N ASN A 309 3.11 -22.27 2.46
CA ASN A 309 3.96 -23.00 3.43
C ASN A 309 4.78 -24.12 2.76
N ALA A 310 4.29 -24.73 1.68
CA ALA A 310 5.02 -25.73 0.92
C ALA A 310 6.16 -25.10 0.11
N ILE A 311 5.93 -23.93 -0.48
CA ILE A 311 6.93 -23.20 -1.27
C ILE A 311 7.92 -22.44 -0.38
N PHE A 312 7.45 -21.93 0.73
CA PHE A 312 8.22 -21.13 1.70
C PHE A 312 8.20 -21.72 3.11
N PRO A 313 8.70 -22.94 3.31
CA PRO A 313 8.74 -23.55 4.63
C PRO A 313 9.52 -22.64 5.60
N ASN A 314 8.98 -22.51 6.83
CA ASN A 314 9.55 -21.65 7.88
C ASN A 314 9.76 -20.18 7.43
N ASN A 315 8.91 -19.68 6.55
CA ASN A 315 9.01 -18.32 5.99
C ASN A 315 10.36 -18.01 5.32
N CYS A 316 10.97 -18.99 4.68
CA CYS A 316 12.28 -18.83 4.02
C CYS A 316 12.30 -17.75 2.93
N TRP A 317 11.12 -17.25 2.50
CA TRP A 317 11.01 -16.10 1.62
C TRP A 317 11.72 -14.86 2.18
N ILE A 318 11.79 -14.69 3.51
CA ILE A 318 12.48 -13.56 4.16
C ILE A 318 13.96 -13.53 3.78
N GLN A 319 14.65 -14.67 3.92
CA GLN A 319 16.04 -14.79 3.51
C GLN A 319 16.21 -14.66 2.00
N ARG A 320 15.30 -15.25 1.23
CA ARG A 320 15.33 -15.20 -0.24
C ARG A 320 15.10 -13.77 -0.78
N PHE A 321 14.36 -12.93 -0.06
CA PHE A 321 14.22 -11.50 -0.38
C PHE A 321 15.55 -10.75 -0.25
N ASN A 322 16.36 -11.05 0.77
CA ASN A 322 17.68 -10.45 0.90
C ASN A 322 18.59 -10.84 -0.29
N ILE A 323 18.52 -12.11 -0.73
CA ILE A 323 19.26 -12.60 -1.90
C ILE A 323 18.77 -11.91 -3.16
N LEU A 324 17.45 -11.81 -3.33
CA LEU A 324 16.85 -11.10 -4.48
C LEU A 324 17.29 -9.63 -4.52
N LYS A 325 17.25 -8.92 -3.39
CA LYS A 325 17.68 -7.53 -3.29
C LYS A 325 19.14 -7.37 -3.76
N ALA A 326 20.04 -8.23 -3.29
CA ALA A 326 21.44 -8.19 -3.72
C ALA A 326 21.59 -8.43 -5.23
N ALA A 327 20.89 -9.44 -5.78
CA ALA A 327 20.91 -9.74 -7.21
C ALA A 327 20.36 -8.59 -8.05
N VAL A 328 19.26 -7.96 -7.62
CA VAL A 328 18.69 -6.79 -8.31
C VAL A 328 19.63 -5.60 -8.26
N ALA A 329 20.22 -5.30 -7.12
CA ALA A 329 21.17 -4.20 -6.97
C ALA A 329 22.39 -4.37 -7.89
N GLU A 330 22.88 -5.59 -8.05
CA GLU A 330 24.00 -5.90 -8.94
C GLU A 330 23.65 -5.79 -10.43
N LEU A 331 22.47 -6.29 -10.84
CA LEU A 331 22.06 -6.30 -12.24
C LEU A 331 21.53 -4.95 -12.73
N LYS A 332 20.84 -4.21 -11.87
CA LYS A 332 20.16 -2.95 -12.20
C LYS A 332 21.02 -1.97 -13.01
N PRO A 333 22.27 -1.67 -12.65
CA PRO A 333 23.10 -0.71 -13.41
C PRO A 333 23.32 -1.13 -14.85
N ASN A 334 23.27 -2.42 -15.15
CA ASN A 334 23.58 -3.01 -16.46
C ASN A 334 22.36 -3.28 -17.34
N MET A 335 21.14 -3.07 -16.82
CA MET A 335 19.89 -3.37 -17.54
C MET A 335 19.41 -2.24 -18.47
N GLY A 336 20.18 -1.15 -18.58
CA GLY A 336 19.92 -0.10 -19.56
C GLY A 336 18.68 0.72 -19.21
N LEU A 337 18.68 1.31 -18.02
CA LEU A 337 17.65 2.26 -17.62
C LEU A 337 17.59 3.44 -18.58
N ASN A 338 16.38 3.84 -18.94
CA ASN A 338 16.10 5.01 -19.78
C ASN A 338 15.69 6.19 -18.88
N ASN A 339 15.23 7.27 -19.46
CA ASN A 339 14.72 8.49 -18.81
C ASN A 339 14.87 8.58 -17.27
N LYS A 340 15.67 9.50 -16.78
CA LYS A 340 15.88 9.73 -15.33
C LYS A 340 16.20 8.46 -14.52
N ASN A 341 16.93 7.52 -15.12
CA ASN A 341 17.28 6.23 -14.51
C ASN A 341 16.07 5.31 -14.22
N ALA A 342 15.02 5.42 -15.00
CA ALA A 342 13.87 4.51 -14.95
C ALA A 342 13.68 3.76 -16.27
N PHE A 343 13.05 2.60 -16.22
CA PHE A 343 12.57 1.92 -17.40
C PHE A 343 11.39 2.67 -18.02
N THR A 344 11.22 2.57 -19.33
CA THR A 344 10.15 3.22 -20.07
C THR A 344 8.96 2.31 -20.33
N SER A 345 9.09 1.02 -20.06
CA SER A 345 8.02 0.05 -20.24
C SER A 345 8.22 -1.20 -19.39
N TRP A 346 7.16 -1.95 -19.17
CA TRP A 346 7.17 -3.26 -18.52
C TRP A 346 8.05 -4.28 -19.25
N ILE A 347 8.21 -4.15 -20.55
CA ILE A 347 9.09 -5.01 -21.35
C ILE A 347 10.50 -5.01 -20.78
N ASP A 348 10.99 -3.82 -20.43
CA ASP A 348 12.37 -3.64 -19.95
C ASP A 348 12.60 -4.31 -18.59
N ALA A 349 11.59 -4.30 -17.74
CA ALA A 349 11.66 -4.85 -16.38
C ALA A 349 11.29 -6.34 -16.33
N ASP A 350 10.21 -6.72 -16.98
CA ASP A 350 9.65 -8.08 -16.89
C ASP A 350 10.59 -9.14 -17.42
N TYR A 351 11.40 -8.86 -18.45
CA TYR A 351 12.30 -9.84 -19.08
C TYR A 351 13.44 -10.33 -18.17
N TRP A 352 13.60 -9.77 -17.00
CA TRP A 352 14.57 -10.28 -16.04
C TRP A 352 14.00 -10.39 -14.61
N LEU A 353 13.06 -9.53 -14.22
CA LEU A 353 12.50 -9.58 -12.86
C LEU A 353 11.66 -10.83 -12.61
N PHE A 354 10.80 -11.26 -13.56
CA PHE A 354 10.04 -12.50 -13.39
C PHE A 354 10.97 -13.69 -13.17
N GLY A 355 12.01 -13.82 -13.97
CA GLY A 355 12.98 -14.90 -13.84
C GLY A 355 13.76 -14.87 -12.55
N LEU A 356 14.25 -13.70 -12.13
CA LEU A 356 14.95 -13.54 -10.85
C LEU A 356 14.06 -13.91 -9.66
N ILE A 357 12.87 -13.37 -9.62
CA ILE A 357 11.94 -13.63 -8.52
C ILE A 357 11.59 -15.13 -8.49
N TYR A 358 11.30 -15.73 -9.66
CA TYR A 358 10.99 -17.15 -9.72
C TYR A 358 12.15 -18.03 -9.26
N GLN A 359 13.35 -17.83 -9.80
CA GLN A 359 14.49 -18.69 -9.49
C GLN A 359 14.99 -18.48 -8.06
N ILE A 360 15.05 -17.23 -7.59
CA ILE A 360 15.57 -16.92 -6.27
C ILE A 360 14.50 -17.12 -5.19
N VAL A 361 13.32 -16.51 -5.37
CA VAL A 361 12.30 -16.53 -4.31
C VAL A 361 11.54 -17.85 -4.29
N PHE A 362 11.01 -18.31 -5.42
CA PHE A 362 10.20 -19.53 -5.46
C PHE A 362 11.06 -20.80 -5.41
N LYS A 363 12.16 -20.85 -6.13
CA LYS A 363 13.02 -22.06 -6.23
C LYS A 363 14.21 -22.09 -5.23
N GLY A 364 14.53 -20.95 -4.60
CA GLY A 364 15.61 -20.85 -3.59
C GLY A 364 17.02 -20.97 -4.18
N LYS A 365 17.18 -20.64 -5.47
CA LYS A 365 18.46 -20.65 -6.18
C LYS A 365 19.22 -19.34 -6.03
N THR A 366 20.50 -19.34 -6.36
CA THR A 366 21.36 -18.16 -6.41
C THR A 366 21.92 -17.96 -7.82
N LEU A 367 22.24 -16.72 -8.19
CA LEU A 367 22.88 -16.40 -9.47
C LEU A 367 24.33 -16.90 -9.46
N VAL A 368 24.81 -17.36 -10.64
CA VAL A 368 26.23 -17.61 -10.87
C VAL A 368 27.03 -16.31 -10.86
N ASP A 369 28.35 -16.37 -10.68
CA ASP A 369 29.21 -15.20 -10.58
C ASP A 369 29.26 -14.41 -11.89
N ASP A 370 29.43 -15.07 -13.04
CA ASP A 370 29.45 -14.39 -14.35
C ASP A 370 28.04 -14.20 -14.91
N LYS A 371 27.57 -12.96 -14.91
CA LYS A 371 26.25 -12.53 -15.39
C LYS A 371 26.27 -11.86 -16.75
N THR A 372 27.46 -11.77 -17.39
CA THR A 372 27.64 -11.02 -18.65
C THR A 372 26.76 -11.54 -19.77
N ALA A 373 26.67 -12.87 -19.91
CA ALA A 373 25.84 -13.50 -20.93
C ALA A 373 24.35 -13.37 -20.64
N LEU A 374 23.93 -13.39 -19.37
CA LEU A 374 22.55 -13.12 -18.95
C LEU A 374 22.15 -11.70 -19.36
N ILE A 375 22.92 -10.69 -18.93
CA ILE A 375 22.66 -9.29 -19.27
C ILE A 375 22.56 -9.08 -20.78
N SER A 376 23.49 -9.65 -21.53
CA SER A 376 23.52 -9.55 -22.99
C SER A 376 22.28 -10.20 -23.65
N SER A 377 21.84 -11.33 -23.13
CA SER A 377 20.64 -12.06 -23.63
C SER A 377 19.35 -11.27 -23.37
N VAL A 378 19.17 -10.77 -22.16
CA VAL A 378 18.02 -9.93 -21.78
C VAL A 378 17.97 -8.66 -22.60
N ARG A 379 19.06 -7.92 -22.71
CA ARG A 379 19.13 -6.67 -23.48
C ARG A 379 18.88 -6.88 -24.98
N ARG A 380 19.32 -7.99 -25.54
CA ARG A 380 19.05 -8.37 -26.95
C ARG A 380 17.56 -8.63 -27.17
N GLU A 381 16.92 -9.38 -26.28
CA GLU A 381 15.49 -9.66 -26.39
C GLU A 381 14.63 -8.40 -26.22
N ILE A 382 14.92 -7.54 -25.25
CA ILE A 382 14.26 -6.26 -25.09
C ILE A 382 14.33 -5.43 -26.38
N ARG A 383 15.53 -5.30 -26.99
CA ARG A 383 15.70 -4.56 -28.24
C ARG A 383 14.90 -5.17 -29.38
N ARG A 384 14.91 -6.50 -29.51
CA ARG A 384 14.15 -7.22 -30.52
C ARG A 384 12.65 -6.95 -30.41
N LYS A 385 12.13 -6.96 -29.17
CA LYS A 385 10.71 -6.71 -28.91
C LYS A 385 10.31 -5.25 -29.11
N LYS A 386 11.18 -4.29 -28.79
CA LYS A 386 10.94 -2.87 -29.09
C LYS A 386 10.90 -2.57 -30.60
N GLN A 387 11.54 -3.38 -31.42
CA GLN A 387 11.50 -3.27 -32.88
C GLN A 387 10.29 -3.95 -33.51
N ASP A 388 9.60 -4.80 -32.76
CA ASP A 388 8.37 -5.46 -33.18
C ASP A 388 7.18 -4.49 -33.01
N ALA A 389 6.67 -3.96 -34.11
CA ALA A 389 5.63 -2.95 -34.13
C ALA A 389 4.31 -3.43 -33.50
N ASP A 390 3.94 -4.69 -33.68
CA ASP A 390 2.71 -5.25 -33.14
C ASP A 390 2.84 -5.51 -31.65
N TYR A 391 3.98 -5.98 -31.20
CA TYR A 391 4.27 -6.13 -29.78
C TYR A 391 4.29 -4.79 -29.05
N SER A 392 4.93 -3.78 -29.64
CA SER A 392 5.09 -2.46 -29.04
C SER A 392 3.77 -1.70 -28.91
N LYS A 393 2.79 -1.95 -29.78
CA LYS A 393 1.43 -1.36 -29.69
C LYS A 393 0.62 -1.91 -28.52
N SER A 394 0.86 -3.14 -28.12
CA SER A 394 0.06 -3.82 -27.08
C SER A 394 0.92 -4.77 -26.25
N PRO A 395 1.97 -4.27 -25.56
CA PRO A 395 2.87 -5.12 -24.78
C PRO A 395 2.15 -5.79 -23.61
N ASN A 396 1.03 -5.22 -23.17
CA ASN A 396 0.22 -5.68 -22.04
C ASN A 396 -0.88 -6.69 -22.43
N ARG A 397 -0.96 -7.15 -23.68
CA ARG A 397 -1.82 -8.29 -23.99
C ARG A 397 -1.43 -9.50 -23.16
N LEU A 398 -2.43 -10.24 -22.67
CA LEU A 398 -2.23 -11.38 -21.78
C LEU A 398 -1.24 -12.42 -22.37
N GLY A 399 -1.33 -12.72 -23.66
CA GLY A 399 -0.37 -13.60 -24.34
C GLY A 399 1.07 -13.05 -24.29
N ASN A 400 1.24 -11.75 -24.49
CA ASN A 400 2.56 -11.11 -24.41
C ASN A 400 3.14 -11.14 -22.98
N LEU A 401 2.31 -10.97 -21.97
CA LEU A 401 2.70 -11.11 -20.56
C LEU A 401 3.18 -12.54 -20.28
N ARG A 402 2.40 -13.55 -20.69
CA ARG A 402 2.72 -14.97 -20.52
C ARG A 402 4.05 -15.33 -21.18
N ASP A 403 4.27 -14.85 -22.39
CA ASP A 403 5.54 -15.04 -23.11
C ASP A 403 6.72 -14.35 -22.40
N ARG A 404 6.52 -13.16 -21.81
CA ARG A 404 7.57 -12.51 -21.02
C ARG A 404 7.94 -13.30 -19.77
N ILE A 405 6.94 -13.82 -19.07
CA ILE A 405 7.16 -14.63 -17.86
C ILE A 405 8.01 -15.86 -18.21
N GLU A 406 7.57 -16.66 -19.18
CA GLU A 406 8.28 -17.87 -19.59
C GLU A 406 9.71 -17.57 -20.05
N LYS A 407 9.91 -16.58 -20.92
CA LYS A 407 11.23 -16.19 -21.41
C LYS A 407 12.15 -15.65 -20.32
N SER A 408 11.62 -14.85 -19.41
CA SER A 408 12.38 -14.35 -18.28
C SER A 408 12.88 -15.49 -17.38
N ILE A 409 12.00 -16.46 -17.12
CA ILE A 409 12.35 -17.66 -16.33
C ILE A 409 13.41 -18.49 -17.04
N ASP A 410 13.29 -18.70 -18.35
CA ASP A 410 14.25 -19.45 -19.17
C ASP A 410 15.61 -18.74 -19.23
N PHE A 411 15.62 -17.41 -19.39
CA PHE A 411 16.89 -16.67 -19.42
C PHE A 411 17.62 -16.79 -18.10
N VAL A 412 16.97 -16.47 -16.99
CA VAL A 412 17.61 -16.52 -15.68
C VAL A 412 17.92 -17.95 -15.26
N GLY A 413 17.07 -18.92 -15.61
CA GLY A 413 17.23 -20.33 -15.26
C GLY A 413 18.54 -20.97 -15.75
N ARG A 414 19.20 -20.38 -16.76
CA ARG A 414 20.51 -20.84 -17.30
C ARG A 414 21.70 -20.31 -16.50
N TYR A 415 21.47 -19.37 -15.61
CA TYR A 415 22.52 -18.67 -14.85
C TYR A 415 22.31 -18.72 -13.33
N VAL A 416 21.65 -19.79 -12.88
CA VAL A 416 21.43 -20.05 -11.44
C VAL A 416 21.92 -21.44 -11.06
N GLN A 417 22.30 -21.57 -9.80
CA GLN A 417 22.74 -22.81 -9.17
C GLN A 417 22.00 -23.08 -7.86
#